data_3b8dc080261cf3446115f829947a3294
#
_entry.id   3b8dc080261cf3446115f829947a3294
#
_cell.length_a   1.000
_cell.length_b   1.000
_cell.length_c   1.000
_cell.angle_alpha   90.00
_cell.angle_beta   90.00
_cell.angle_gamma   90.00
#
_symmetry.space_group_name_H-M   'P 1'
#
loop_
_entity.id
_entity.type
_entity.pdbx_description
1 polymer ?
#
loop_
_entity_poly.entity_id
_entity_poly.type
_entity_poly.pdbx_seq_one_letter_code
_entity_poly.pdbx_strand_id
1 'polypeptide(L)'
;MKEEKTKKRKVLYYVVLAISVLLLTAATVLTVYFVGGGNNDVLQEDPPNVTPVEPDPDGPNEPTGGESETFCMPVVYDSVTVYNDIYRSATTGYIYRHQGVDFMAAEGTKVAAIADGTIELISLSDRNGNLIVVDHGGGLKGYYQFVDPSSTLKVGAKVEKGQNFAAVAAAHGPEAKDGTHLHFELQLNGKKTDPAAYLDIQYAEK
;
A
#
# COMPACT_ATOMS: atom_id res chain seq x y z
N MET A 1 22.54 56.56 7.38
CA MET A 1 21.58 56.14 6.35
C MET A 1 21.64 54.63 6.05
N LYS A 2 22.83 53.99 5.97
CA LYS A 2 22.97 52.53 5.74
C LYS A 2 22.54 51.66 6.94
N GLU A 3 22.88 52.06 8.16
CA GLU A 3 22.53 51.34 9.41
C GLU A 3 21.03 51.27 9.70
N GLU A 4 20.32 52.36 9.43
CA GLU A 4 18.88 52.47 9.65
C GLU A 4 18.09 51.55 8.70
N LYS A 5 18.54 51.40 7.43
CA LYS A 5 17.97 50.47 6.47
C LYS A 5 18.17 48.99 6.90
N THR A 6 19.33 48.68 7.50
CA THR A 6 19.62 47.32 7.99
C THR A 6 18.76 46.97 9.22
N LYS A 7 18.55 47.94 10.11
CA LYS A 7 17.69 47.79 11.30
C LYS A 7 16.23 47.54 10.91
N LYS A 8 15.72 48.32 9.95
CA LYS A 8 14.34 48.16 9.41
C LYS A 8 14.15 46.81 8.72
N ARG A 9 15.15 46.30 7.98
CA ARG A 9 15.11 44.98 7.34
C ARG A 9 15.10 43.84 8.37
N LYS A 10 15.87 43.94 9.44
CA LYS A 10 15.86 42.94 10.53
C LYS A 10 14.51 42.91 11.26
N VAL A 11 13.94 44.08 11.55
CA VAL A 11 12.61 44.18 12.17
C VAL A 11 11.56 43.58 11.26
N LEU A 12 11.56 43.88 9.98
CA LEU A 12 10.63 43.32 9.01
C LEU A 12 10.75 41.79 8.92
N TYR A 13 11.98 41.27 8.93
CA TYR A 13 12.22 39.80 8.93
C TYR A 13 11.60 39.11 10.17
N TYR A 14 11.82 39.67 11.37
CA TYR A 14 11.25 39.09 12.59
C TYR A 14 9.72 39.21 12.66
N VAL A 15 9.15 40.26 12.12
CA VAL A 15 7.69 40.45 12.02
C VAL A 15 7.09 39.39 11.07
N VAL A 16 7.70 39.16 9.90
CA VAL A 16 7.24 38.14 8.95
C VAL A 16 7.37 36.74 9.56
N LEU A 17 8.49 36.45 10.25
CA LEU A 17 8.71 35.19 10.94
C LEU A 17 7.65 34.95 12.03
N ALA A 18 7.35 35.96 12.83
CA ALA A 18 6.33 35.86 13.87
C ALA A 18 4.94 35.59 13.30
N ILE A 19 4.56 36.27 12.21
CA ILE A 19 3.29 36.06 11.50
C ILE A 19 3.22 34.64 10.92
N SER A 20 4.30 34.13 10.33
CA SER A 20 4.30 32.78 9.76
C SER A 20 4.16 31.70 10.83
N VAL A 21 4.79 31.85 12.00
CA VAL A 21 4.63 30.95 13.15
C VAL A 21 3.19 30.99 13.67
N LEU A 22 2.59 32.18 13.77
CA LEU A 22 1.22 32.37 14.26
C LEU A 22 0.18 31.75 13.29
N LEU A 23 0.41 31.84 11.98
CA LEU A 23 -0.44 31.17 10.98
C LEU A 23 -0.31 29.64 11.04
N LEU A 24 0.90 29.13 11.30
CA LEU A 24 1.12 27.68 11.43
C LEU A 24 0.41 27.12 12.66
N THR A 25 0.50 27.83 13.80
CA THR A 25 -0.19 27.41 15.05
C THR A 25 -1.70 27.52 14.92
N ALA A 26 -2.22 28.54 14.23
CA ALA A 26 -3.65 28.67 13.97
C ALA A 26 -4.18 27.54 13.09
N ALA A 27 -3.42 27.13 12.06
CA ALA A 27 -3.78 26.02 11.19
C ALA A 27 -3.82 24.69 11.95
N THR A 28 -2.85 24.43 12.83
CA THR A 28 -2.85 23.20 13.67
C THR A 28 -3.98 23.16 14.66
N VAL A 29 -4.32 24.28 15.32
CA VAL A 29 -5.47 24.37 16.23
C VAL A 29 -6.79 24.17 15.49
N LEU A 30 -6.93 24.73 14.29
CA LEU A 30 -8.13 24.56 13.47
C LEU A 30 -8.31 23.09 13.04
N THR A 31 -7.23 22.41 12.69
CA THR A 31 -7.26 20.98 12.33
C THR A 31 -7.70 20.11 13.52
N VAL A 32 -7.17 20.38 14.72
CA VAL A 32 -7.58 19.66 15.93
C VAL A 32 -9.05 19.93 16.28
N TYR A 33 -9.54 21.16 16.08
CA TYR A 33 -10.93 21.52 16.35
C TYR A 33 -11.92 20.85 15.38
N PHE A 34 -11.56 20.74 14.08
CA PHE A 34 -12.41 20.11 13.06
C PHE A 34 -12.37 18.58 13.10
N VAL A 35 -11.26 17.97 13.53
CA VAL A 35 -11.13 16.50 13.64
C VAL A 35 -11.60 15.99 15.00
N GLY A 36 -11.57 16.83 16.07
CA GLY A 36 -11.98 16.47 17.44
C GLY A 36 -13.43 16.83 17.80
N GLY A 37 -14.15 17.56 16.96
CA GLY A 37 -15.50 18.08 17.24
C GLY A 37 -16.66 17.23 16.69
N GLY A 38 -16.50 15.90 16.67
CA GLY A 38 -17.64 15.00 16.48
C GLY A 38 -18.42 14.87 17.78
N ASN A 39 -19.62 15.45 17.86
CA ASN A 39 -20.54 15.29 18.97
C ASN A 39 -20.82 13.81 19.21
N ASN A 40 -20.28 13.29 20.30
CA ASN A 40 -20.76 12.03 20.89
C ASN A 40 -22.01 12.34 21.72
N ASP A 41 -23.15 12.57 21.07
CA ASP A 41 -24.42 12.33 21.68
C ASP A 41 -24.62 10.80 21.77
N VAL A 42 -24.05 10.22 22.79
CA VAL A 42 -24.42 8.87 23.23
C VAL A 42 -25.81 8.97 23.80
N LEU A 43 -26.81 8.69 22.98
CA LEU A 43 -28.13 8.31 23.47
C LEU A 43 -27.91 6.99 24.21
N GLN A 44 -28.00 7.05 25.52
CA GLN A 44 -28.01 5.91 26.41
C GLN A 44 -29.36 5.22 26.21
N GLU A 45 -29.42 4.29 25.24
CA GLU A 45 -30.53 3.34 25.15
C GLU A 45 -30.32 2.29 26.24
N ASP A 46 -31.32 2.13 27.10
CA ASP A 46 -31.39 1.04 28.07
C ASP A 46 -31.25 -0.30 27.33
N PRO A 47 -30.49 -1.27 27.88
CA PRO A 47 -30.32 -2.55 27.24
C PRO A 47 -31.67 -3.24 27.07
N PRO A 48 -32.00 -3.74 25.87
CA PRO A 48 -33.23 -4.48 25.65
C PRO A 48 -33.24 -5.71 26.56
N ASN A 49 -34.35 -5.90 27.26
CA ASN A 49 -34.64 -7.07 28.08
C ASN A 49 -34.68 -8.30 27.14
N VAL A 50 -33.55 -8.99 27.01
CA VAL A 50 -33.46 -10.25 26.29
C VAL A 50 -33.91 -11.40 27.17
N THR A 51 -35.14 -11.86 26.94
CA THR A 51 -35.56 -13.20 27.39
C THR A 51 -34.61 -14.24 26.75
N PRO A 52 -34.20 -15.28 27.52
CA PRO A 52 -33.41 -16.38 26.95
C PRO A 52 -34.20 -17.06 25.84
N VAL A 53 -33.72 -16.94 24.60
CA VAL A 53 -34.22 -17.71 23.46
C VAL A 53 -33.56 -19.08 23.54
N GLU A 54 -34.38 -20.14 23.58
CA GLU A 54 -33.89 -21.49 23.43
C GLU A 54 -33.08 -21.61 22.12
N PRO A 55 -31.98 -22.38 22.07
CA PRO A 55 -31.17 -22.51 20.87
C PRO A 55 -32.01 -23.14 19.75
N ASP A 56 -32.18 -22.35 18.68
CA ASP A 56 -32.74 -22.80 17.41
C ASP A 56 -31.84 -23.95 16.87
N PRO A 57 -32.37 -25.12 16.59
CA PRO A 57 -31.57 -26.23 16.04
C PRO A 57 -31.00 -25.93 14.64
N ASP A 58 -31.48 -24.83 13.97
CA ASP A 58 -30.91 -24.31 12.74
C ASP A 58 -30.13 -22.99 13.02
N GLY A 59 -29.17 -23.02 13.98
CA GLY A 59 -28.27 -21.94 14.25
C GLY A 59 -27.66 -21.36 12.97
N PRO A 60 -27.33 -20.01 12.96
CA PRO A 60 -26.76 -19.40 11.78
C PRO A 60 -25.56 -20.25 11.34
N ASN A 61 -25.66 -20.75 10.09
CA ASN A 61 -24.58 -21.45 9.44
C ASN A 61 -23.26 -20.76 9.81
N GLU A 62 -22.39 -21.49 10.52
CA GLU A 62 -20.98 -21.16 10.44
C GLU A 62 -20.71 -20.91 8.96
N PRO A 63 -19.90 -19.90 8.59
CA PRO A 63 -19.56 -19.72 7.20
C PRO A 63 -19.04 -21.08 6.74
N THR A 64 -19.93 -21.83 6.04
CA THR A 64 -19.57 -23.02 5.31
C THR A 64 -18.32 -22.64 4.57
N GLY A 65 -17.20 -23.32 4.88
CA GLY A 65 -15.91 -23.06 4.31
C GLY A 65 -16.06 -22.74 2.83
N GLY A 66 -16.05 -21.44 2.53
CA GLY A 66 -15.90 -20.98 1.17
C GLY A 66 -14.68 -21.74 0.66
N GLU A 67 -14.78 -22.29 -0.54
CA GLU A 67 -13.65 -22.83 -1.28
C GLU A 67 -12.50 -21.88 -0.98
N SER A 68 -11.42 -22.39 -0.39
CA SER A 68 -10.21 -21.61 -0.10
C SER A 68 -9.97 -20.81 -1.35
N GLU A 69 -10.13 -19.49 -1.28
CA GLU A 69 -9.86 -18.62 -2.43
C GLU A 69 -8.40 -18.85 -2.77
N THR A 70 -8.16 -19.81 -3.65
CA THR A 70 -6.80 -20.16 -4.06
C THR A 70 -6.30 -18.97 -4.88
N PHE A 71 -5.42 -18.20 -4.26
CA PHE A 71 -4.71 -17.15 -4.94
C PHE A 71 -3.91 -17.73 -6.12
N CYS A 72 -3.70 -16.95 -7.18
CA CYS A 72 -2.82 -17.35 -8.26
C CYS A 72 -1.50 -16.58 -8.20
N MET A 73 -0.46 -17.12 -8.84
CA MET A 73 0.80 -16.42 -8.97
C MET A 73 0.64 -15.15 -9.81
N PRO A 74 1.27 -14.01 -9.39
CA PRO A 74 1.15 -12.75 -10.12
C PRO A 74 1.93 -12.74 -11.44
N VAL A 75 2.94 -13.58 -11.57
CA VAL A 75 3.83 -13.63 -12.75
C VAL A 75 4.46 -15.01 -12.87
N VAL A 76 4.82 -15.41 -14.08
CA VAL A 76 5.74 -16.53 -14.31
C VAL A 76 7.16 -16.01 -14.09
N TYR A 77 7.97 -16.71 -13.27
CA TYR A 77 9.27 -16.23 -12.83
C TYR A 77 10.34 -17.32 -12.91
N ASP A 78 11.60 -16.89 -13.03
CA ASP A 78 12.77 -17.78 -13.08
C ASP A 78 13.30 -18.08 -11.66
N SER A 79 13.26 -17.08 -10.77
CA SER A 79 13.67 -17.18 -9.38
C SER A 79 12.96 -16.12 -8.55
N VAL A 80 12.99 -16.27 -7.22
CA VAL A 80 12.30 -15.34 -6.30
C VAL A 80 13.16 -15.08 -5.07
N THR A 81 13.08 -13.85 -4.53
CA THR A 81 13.72 -13.48 -3.26
C THR A 81 12.86 -13.90 -2.06
N VAL A 82 13.50 -14.02 -0.88
CA VAL A 82 12.79 -14.36 0.37
C VAL A 82 12.25 -13.09 1.02
N TYR A 83 10.98 -13.13 1.42
CA TYR A 83 10.34 -12.04 2.17
C TYR A 83 11.11 -11.69 3.44
N ASN A 84 11.24 -10.38 3.72
CA ASN A 84 11.83 -9.81 4.93
C ASN A 84 13.30 -10.23 5.18
N ASP A 85 14.00 -10.72 4.15
CA ASP A 85 15.45 -11.00 4.22
C ASP A 85 16.25 -9.68 4.26
N ILE A 86 17.51 -9.78 4.67
CA ILE A 86 18.43 -8.63 4.67
C ILE A 86 18.88 -8.37 3.23
N TYR A 87 18.50 -7.21 2.73
CA TYR A 87 18.84 -6.76 1.40
C TYR A 87 19.87 -5.62 1.44
N ARG A 88 20.87 -5.70 0.57
CA ARG A 88 21.83 -4.62 0.32
C ARG A 88 21.66 -4.10 -1.11
N SER A 89 21.16 -2.87 -1.24
CA SER A 89 21.01 -2.23 -2.54
C SER A 89 22.35 -2.08 -3.26
N ALA A 90 22.47 -2.67 -4.44
CA ALA A 90 23.62 -2.49 -5.34
C ALA A 90 23.67 -1.06 -5.93
N THR A 91 22.56 -0.33 -5.90
CA THR A 91 22.43 1.04 -6.40
C THR A 91 22.85 2.07 -5.37
N THR A 92 22.38 1.94 -4.11
CA THR A 92 22.57 2.94 -3.05
C THR A 92 23.60 2.52 -1.98
N GLY A 93 23.87 1.23 -1.86
CA GLY A 93 24.70 0.64 -0.81
C GLY A 93 23.99 0.51 0.55
N TYR A 94 22.75 0.97 0.69
CA TYR A 94 22.00 0.85 1.93
C TYR A 94 21.59 -0.59 2.21
N ILE A 95 21.49 -0.93 3.49
CA ILE A 95 21.04 -2.23 3.99
C ILE A 95 19.71 -2.04 4.69
N TYR A 96 18.71 -2.82 4.31
CA TYR A 96 17.38 -2.82 4.94
C TYR A 96 16.73 -4.19 4.82
N ARG A 97 15.61 -4.39 5.52
CA ARG A 97 14.78 -5.57 5.33
C ARG A 97 13.88 -5.37 4.12
N HIS A 98 13.98 -6.28 3.18
CA HIS A 98 13.16 -6.30 1.98
C HIS A 98 11.75 -6.81 2.31
N GLN A 99 10.78 -5.91 2.37
CA GLN A 99 9.41 -6.22 2.83
C GLN A 99 8.46 -6.60 1.68
N GLY A 100 8.99 -7.19 0.63
CA GLY A 100 8.33 -7.76 -0.52
C GLY A 100 9.03 -9.04 -0.93
N VAL A 101 8.62 -9.57 -2.07
CA VAL A 101 9.34 -10.62 -2.82
C VAL A 101 9.56 -10.10 -4.23
N ASP A 102 10.74 -10.37 -4.78
CA ASP A 102 11.06 -10.03 -6.16
C ASP A 102 10.97 -11.29 -7.00
N PHE A 103 10.01 -11.33 -7.89
CA PHE A 103 9.87 -12.39 -8.88
C PHE A 103 10.70 -12.02 -10.11
N MET A 104 11.85 -12.64 -10.26
CA MET A 104 12.75 -12.41 -11.41
C MET A 104 12.07 -12.89 -12.68
N ALA A 105 11.80 -11.98 -13.58
CA ALA A 105 11.13 -12.26 -14.85
C ALA A 105 11.58 -11.28 -15.93
N ALA A 106 11.52 -11.70 -17.19
CA ALA A 106 11.90 -10.86 -18.31
C ALA A 106 10.93 -9.67 -18.47
N GLU A 107 11.45 -8.54 -18.95
CA GLU A 107 10.64 -7.39 -19.34
C GLU A 107 9.56 -7.79 -20.34
N GLY A 108 8.34 -7.28 -20.16
CA GLY A 108 7.18 -7.64 -20.95
C GLY A 108 6.43 -8.90 -20.50
N THR A 109 6.97 -9.66 -19.51
CA THR A 109 6.24 -10.79 -18.92
C THR A 109 4.93 -10.31 -18.32
N LYS A 110 3.84 -11.02 -18.60
CA LYS A 110 2.49 -10.61 -18.15
C LYS A 110 2.35 -10.72 -16.64
N VAL A 111 1.76 -9.70 -16.06
CA VAL A 111 1.45 -9.62 -14.63
C VAL A 111 -0.06 -9.71 -14.43
N ALA A 112 -0.47 -10.65 -13.57
CA ALA A 112 -1.86 -10.97 -13.29
C ALA A 112 -2.28 -10.59 -11.87
N ALA A 113 -3.57 -10.34 -11.66
CA ALA A 113 -4.14 -10.16 -10.34
C ALA A 113 -4.14 -11.50 -9.58
N ILE A 114 -3.64 -11.51 -8.35
CA ILE A 114 -3.56 -12.73 -7.53
C ILE A 114 -4.94 -13.27 -7.13
N ALA A 115 -5.94 -12.40 -7.06
CA ALA A 115 -7.34 -12.68 -6.75
C ALA A 115 -8.21 -11.60 -7.41
N ASP A 116 -9.52 -11.77 -7.38
CA ASP A 116 -10.46 -10.72 -7.78
C ASP A 116 -10.19 -9.45 -6.98
N GLY A 117 -10.43 -8.29 -7.60
CA GLY A 117 -10.16 -7.04 -6.92
C GLY A 117 -10.55 -5.80 -7.71
N THR A 118 -10.14 -4.66 -7.17
CA THR A 118 -10.33 -3.35 -7.78
C THR A 118 -9.00 -2.61 -7.82
N ILE A 119 -8.67 -2.01 -8.94
CA ILE A 119 -7.49 -1.15 -9.06
C ILE A 119 -7.69 0.09 -8.17
N GLU A 120 -6.92 0.17 -7.10
CA GLU A 120 -6.99 1.30 -6.15
C GLU A 120 -6.07 2.45 -6.55
N LEU A 121 -4.88 2.13 -7.07
CA LEU A 121 -3.87 3.12 -7.45
C LEU A 121 -3.12 2.68 -8.70
N ILE A 122 -2.83 3.64 -9.57
CA ILE A 122 -1.82 3.54 -10.61
C ILE A 122 -0.90 4.75 -10.44
N SER A 123 0.36 4.52 -10.06
CA SER A 123 1.38 5.55 -9.90
C SER A 123 2.47 5.33 -10.93
N LEU A 124 2.67 6.30 -11.81
CA LEU A 124 3.74 6.25 -12.82
C LEU A 124 4.91 7.10 -12.34
N SER A 125 6.12 6.55 -12.32
CA SER A 125 7.29 7.23 -11.79
C SER A 125 8.57 6.75 -12.47
N ASP A 126 9.21 7.64 -13.22
CA ASP A 126 10.52 7.38 -13.84
C ASP A 126 11.65 7.20 -12.80
N ARG A 127 11.42 7.68 -11.58
CA ARG A 127 12.44 7.62 -10.52
C ARG A 127 12.36 6.35 -9.69
N ASN A 128 11.14 5.93 -9.33
CA ASN A 128 10.93 4.84 -8.39
C ASN A 128 10.30 3.60 -9.06
N GLY A 129 10.07 3.64 -10.37
CA GLY A 129 9.30 2.66 -11.12
C GLY A 129 7.80 2.83 -10.93
N ASN A 130 7.03 2.26 -11.84
CA ASN A 130 5.57 2.30 -11.77
C ASN A 130 5.06 1.33 -10.70
N LEU A 131 3.95 1.70 -10.07
CA LEU A 131 3.28 0.92 -9.03
C LEU A 131 1.79 0.83 -9.34
N ILE A 132 1.24 -0.37 -9.24
CA ILE A 132 -0.20 -0.61 -9.26
C ILE A 132 -0.59 -1.23 -7.92
N VAL A 133 -1.66 -0.72 -7.29
CA VAL A 133 -2.23 -1.30 -6.08
C VAL A 133 -3.60 -1.86 -6.42
N VAL A 134 -3.82 -3.12 -6.06
CA VAL A 134 -5.10 -3.82 -6.19
C VAL A 134 -5.66 -4.08 -4.80
N ASP A 135 -6.87 -3.61 -4.54
CA ASP A 135 -7.64 -3.96 -3.36
C ASP A 135 -8.44 -5.24 -3.64
N HIS A 136 -8.06 -6.33 -2.99
CA HIS A 136 -8.69 -7.64 -3.11
C HIS A 136 -9.85 -7.86 -2.13
N GLY A 137 -10.22 -6.81 -1.36
CA GLY A 137 -11.24 -6.93 -0.32
C GLY A 137 -10.71 -7.55 0.98
N GLY A 138 -11.57 -7.59 2.02
CA GLY A 138 -11.17 -8.16 3.32
C GLY A 138 -9.96 -7.48 3.98
N GLY A 139 -9.57 -6.28 3.54
CA GLY A 139 -8.36 -5.59 3.99
C GLY A 139 -7.07 -6.06 3.33
N LEU A 140 -7.15 -6.97 2.34
CA LEU A 140 -6.00 -7.48 1.59
C LEU A 140 -5.71 -6.60 0.37
N LYS A 141 -4.47 -6.12 0.25
CA LYS A 141 -4.00 -5.32 -0.89
C LYS A 141 -2.71 -5.87 -1.47
N GLY A 142 -2.67 -6.01 -2.79
CA GLY A 142 -1.48 -6.34 -3.55
C GLY A 142 -0.82 -5.08 -4.12
N TYR A 143 0.50 -4.96 -3.95
CA TYR A 143 1.33 -3.89 -4.49
C TYR A 143 2.24 -4.49 -5.54
N TYR A 144 2.05 -4.06 -6.79
CA TYR A 144 2.77 -4.56 -7.96
C TYR A 144 3.66 -3.43 -8.47
N GLN A 145 4.96 -3.50 -8.20
CA GLN A 145 5.92 -2.46 -8.58
C GLN A 145 6.84 -2.95 -9.70
N PHE A 146 7.41 -2.02 -10.45
CA PHE A 146 8.20 -2.23 -11.67
C PHE A 146 7.38 -2.90 -12.77
N VAL A 147 6.19 -2.35 -13.01
CA VAL A 147 5.25 -2.85 -14.00
C VAL A 147 4.77 -1.74 -14.92
N ASP A 148 4.56 -2.06 -16.20
CA ASP A 148 3.87 -1.19 -17.14
C ASP A 148 2.39 -1.57 -17.17
N PRO A 149 1.48 -0.65 -16.81
CA PRO A 149 0.05 -0.92 -16.86
C PRO A 149 -0.43 -1.12 -18.30
N SER A 150 -1.43 -1.96 -18.49
CA SER A 150 -2.16 -2.03 -19.77
C SER A 150 -2.72 -0.64 -20.11
N SER A 151 -2.67 -0.26 -21.39
CA SER A 151 -3.10 1.06 -21.86
C SER A 151 -4.58 1.38 -21.57
N THR A 152 -5.38 0.38 -21.30
CA THR A 152 -6.81 0.53 -20.95
C THR A 152 -7.09 0.48 -19.46
N LEU A 153 -6.07 0.18 -18.63
CA LEU A 153 -6.22 0.05 -17.19
C LEU A 153 -6.52 1.41 -16.56
N LYS A 154 -7.47 1.45 -15.63
CA LYS A 154 -7.86 2.67 -14.91
C LYS A 154 -8.10 2.38 -13.43
N VAL A 155 -7.87 3.37 -12.59
CA VAL A 155 -8.28 3.33 -11.18
C VAL A 155 -9.80 3.12 -11.12
N GLY A 156 -10.25 2.25 -10.21
CA GLY A 156 -11.63 1.80 -10.08
C GLY A 156 -12.02 0.64 -10.99
N ALA A 157 -11.17 0.21 -11.93
CA ALA A 157 -11.46 -0.97 -12.75
C ALA A 157 -11.45 -2.23 -11.89
N LYS A 158 -12.37 -3.16 -12.18
CA LYS A 158 -12.38 -4.52 -11.63
C LYS A 158 -11.37 -5.38 -12.38
N VAL A 159 -10.71 -6.24 -11.65
CA VAL A 159 -9.85 -7.30 -12.19
C VAL A 159 -10.27 -8.64 -11.60
N GLU A 160 -10.21 -9.68 -12.41
CA GLU A 160 -10.49 -11.05 -12.00
C GLU A 160 -9.17 -11.77 -11.66
N LYS A 161 -9.23 -12.77 -10.80
CA LYS A 161 -8.10 -13.64 -10.49
C LYS A 161 -7.47 -14.20 -11.78
N GLY A 162 -6.17 -14.03 -11.94
CA GLY A 162 -5.43 -14.46 -13.14
C GLY A 162 -5.57 -13.52 -14.34
N GLN A 163 -6.38 -12.47 -14.25
CA GLN A 163 -6.46 -11.48 -15.32
C GLN A 163 -5.17 -10.70 -15.44
N ASN A 164 -4.56 -10.70 -16.64
CA ASN A 164 -3.40 -9.87 -16.94
C ASN A 164 -3.82 -8.40 -17.04
N PHE A 165 -3.18 -7.53 -16.26
CA PHE A 165 -3.47 -6.09 -16.24
C PHE A 165 -2.22 -5.22 -16.45
N ALA A 166 -1.04 -5.83 -16.40
CA ALA A 166 0.24 -5.15 -16.57
C ALA A 166 1.29 -6.09 -17.19
N ALA A 167 2.49 -5.59 -17.37
CA ALA A 167 3.67 -6.37 -17.73
C ALA A 167 4.88 -5.92 -16.90
N VAL A 168 5.84 -6.83 -16.64
CA VAL A 168 7.11 -6.52 -15.98
C VAL A 168 7.85 -5.45 -16.77
N ALA A 169 8.36 -4.45 -16.07
CA ALA A 169 9.16 -3.35 -16.59
C ALA A 169 10.56 -3.31 -15.96
N ALA A 170 11.38 -2.34 -16.34
CA ALA A 170 12.68 -2.13 -15.74
C ALA A 170 12.55 -1.77 -14.25
N ALA A 171 13.43 -2.30 -13.41
CA ALA A 171 13.53 -1.91 -12.01
C ALA A 171 14.15 -0.51 -11.86
N HIS A 172 13.76 0.21 -10.83
CA HIS A 172 14.17 1.59 -10.57
C HIS A 172 14.61 1.78 -9.11
N GLY A 173 15.09 2.98 -8.79
CA GLY A 173 15.44 3.35 -7.43
C GLY A 173 16.53 2.48 -6.81
N PRO A 174 16.34 1.99 -5.58
CA PRO A 174 17.33 1.16 -4.88
C PRO A 174 17.63 -0.18 -5.57
N GLU A 175 16.68 -0.72 -6.33
CA GLU A 175 16.74 -2.04 -6.99
C GLU A 175 17.06 -1.96 -8.48
N ALA A 176 17.40 -0.77 -8.98
CA ALA A 176 17.68 -0.54 -10.42
C ALA A 176 18.79 -1.42 -11.02
N LYS A 177 19.65 -2.04 -10.19
CA LYS A 177 20.75 -2.90 -10.63
C LYS A 177 20.50 -4.40 -10.40
N ASP A 178 19.32 -4.77 -9.94
CA ASP A 178 19.05 -6.17 -9.56
C ASP A 178 18.46 -6.98 -10.73
N GLY A 179 18.32 -6.35 -11.88
CA GLY A 179 17.72 -6.95 -13.07
C GLY A 179 16.23 -6.65 -13.18
N THR A 180 15.60 -7.19 -14.21
CA THR A 180 14.15 -7.05 -14.39
C THR A 180 13.38 -8.01 -13.50
N HIS A 181 12.42 -7.51 -12.77
CA HIS A 181 11.60 -8.30 -11.84
C HIS A 181 10.28 -7.59 -11.54
N LEU A 182 9.31 -8.35 -11.08
CA LEU A 182 8.15 -7.82 -10.38
C LEU A 182 8.48 -7.75 -8.88
N HIS A 183 8.59 -6.55 -8.30
CA HIS A 183 8.59 -6.37 -6.86
C HIS A 183 7.15 -6.43 -6.36
N PHE A 184 6.86 -7.41 -5.51
CA PHE A 184 5.52 -7.70 -5.06
C PHE A 184 5.42 -7.66 -3.53
N GLU A 185 4.47 -6.85 -3.02
CA GLU A 185 4.17 -6.78 -1.59
C GLU A 185 2.70 -7.12 -1.34
N LEU A 186 2.42 -7.75 -0.22
CA LEU A 186 1.08 -7.90 0.32
C LEU A 186 0.90 -7.11 1.61
N GLN A 187 -0.29 -6.53 1.78
CA GLN A 187 -0.71 -5.92 3.04
C GLN A 187 -2.07 -6.48 3.45
N LEU A 188 -2.17 -6.88 4.72
CA LEU A 188 -3.44 -7.23 5.35
C LEU A 188 -3.74 -6.22 6.46
N ASN A 189 -4.87 -5.53 6.36
CA ASN A 189 -5.29 -4.49 7.31
C ASN A 189 -4.19 -3.42 7.55
N GLY A 190 -3.53 -3.00 6.47
CA GLY A 190 -2.48 -1.97 6.49
C GLY A 190 -1.11 -2.45 7.00
N LYS A 191 -0.95 -3.73 7.31
CA LYS A 191 0.33 -4.32 7.73
C LYS A 191 0.89 -5.20 6.62
N LYS A 192 2.17 -5.02 6.30
CA LYS A 192 2.88 -5.89 5.37
C LYS A 192 2.90 -7.32 5.89
N THR A 193 2.62 -8.27 5.03
CA THR A 193 2.57 -9.70 5.33
C THR A 193 3.37 -10.47 4.29
N ASP A 194 3.81 -11.66 4.68
CA ASP A 194 4.57 -12.55 3.78
C ASP A 194 3.67 -13.04 2.64
N PRO A 195 4.00 -12.77 1.36
CA PRO A 195 3.25 -13.29 0.24
C PRO A 195 3.16 -14.83 0.21
N ALA A 196 4.14 -15.55 0.74
CA ALA A 196 4.13 -17.00 0.80
C ALA A 196 3.02 -17.58 1.71
N ALA A 197 2.40 -16.76 2.55
CA ALA A 197 1.21 -17.17 3.31
C ALA A 197 -0.05 -17.31 2.43
N TYR A 198 -0.02 -16.74 1.21
CA TYR A 198 -1.14 -16.70 0.27
C TYR A 198 -0.82 -17.36 -1.07
N LEU A 199 0.44 -17.28 -1.51
CA LEU A 199 0.91 -17.76 -2.81
C LEU A 199 1.78 -18.99 -2.64
N ASP A 200 1.64 -19.96 -3.55
CA ASP A 200 2.51 -21.14 -3.61
C ASP A 200 3.87 -20.79 -4.25
N ILE A 201 4.69 -20.04 -3.50
CA ILE A 201 5.99 -19.58 -3.96
C ILE A 201 6.99 -20.73 -3.86
N GLN A 202 7.60 -21.07 -4.99
CA GLN A 202 8.66 -22.08 -5.07
C GLN A 202 10.01 -21.41 -4.93
N TYR A 203 10.60 -21.45 -3.74
CA TYR A 203 11.96 -20.97 -3.51
C TYR A 203 12.97 -21.98 -4.05
N ALA A 204 14.07 -21.48 -4.66
CA ALA A 204 15.15 -22.35 -5.05
C ALA A 204 15.76 -23.06 -3.81
N GLU A 205 16.00 -24.36 -3.91
CA GLU A 205 16.73 -25.08 -2.87
C GLU A 205 18.16 -24.49 -2.75
N LYS A 206 18.58 -24.25 -1.50
CA LYS A 206 19.93 -23.70 -1.20
C LYS A 206 20.97 -24.79 -1.24
#